data_66dfcbd68b60058cdd55ba59854cab55
#
_entry.id   66dfcbd68b60058cdd55ba59854cab55
#
_cell.length_a   1.000
_cell.length_b   1.000
_cell.length_c   1.000
_cell.angle_alpha   90.00
_cell.angle_beta   90.00
_cell.angle_gamma   90.00
#
_symmetry.space_group_name_H-M   'P 1'
#
loop_
_entity.id
_entity.type
_entity.pdbx_description
1 polymer ?
#
loop_
_entity_poly.entity_id
_entity_poly.type
_entity_poly.pdbx_seq_one_letter_code
_entity_poly.pdbx_strand_id
1 'polypeptide(L)'
;MSAEVELTMPYMQGITQLSSYEEISEVLRSPDFVQSAFDVSAPHFLDNTLVMLDGDSHFDRRRIEAHLFSRRALTRYKEEKLAPMVERTLRELGAGTGGDRVQADLVPLTWRMLGKVAATVTGLDLGDGPEEIELLLTHVRRFARALTVEWSTDDREVTIADGLRARAEFVEDFFARSSARRRDLVARYKAGLISKEEVPQDLITLLNLHWDEAWDDGVPLRETTLFLVGSTATTGQAFPHYIKHIESWMTEHPGDRHLIADDPQFLRQALFESLRLFVAAPARLRRSLRDVVLKSGRKIAEGERVGLLFQPANAEPGIFGDDAMTFNPFRVPEGSTNWGLSFGGGEHACIGRPLVTGIHNSQDQTDGTMVIIARMLYQAGLSLDPDRPLVQDETTHYDMFESMPILLEGRHHVLP
;
A
#
# COMPACT_ATOMS: atom_id res chain seq x y z
N MET A 1 33.69 -0.59 6.55
CA MET A 1 33.16 0.61 7.22
C MET A 1 31.79 0.83 6.62
N SER A 2 30.73 0.32 7.28
CA SER A 2 29.35 0.56 6.89
C SER A 2 29.07 2.05 7.08
N ALA A 3 28.76 2.76 5.99
CA ALA A 3 28.16 4.06 6.10
C ALA A 3 26.83 3.84 6.83
N GLU A 4 26.71 4.31 8.07
CA GLU A 4 25.44 4.49 8.73
C GLU A 4 24.64 5.44 7.82
N VAL A 5 23.70 4.89 7.08
CA VAL A 5 22.65 5.69 6.44
C VAL A 5 21.76 6.13 7.60
N GLU A 6 22.17 7.19 8.26
CA GLU A 6 21.31 7.92 9.18
C GLU A 6 20.19 8.50 8.32
N LEU A 7 19.02 7.87 8.35
CA LEU A 7 17.78 8.49 7.88
C LEU A 7 17.53 9.68 8.83
N THR A 8 18.14 10.81 8.54
CA THR A 8 18.00 12.06 9.28
C THR A 8 16.63 12.68 9.03
N MET A 9 15.60 11.94 9.40
CA MET A 9 14.24 12.48 9.38
C MET A 9 14.04 13.31 10.64
N PRO A 10 13.61 14.57 10.52
CA PRO A 10 13.39 15.44 11.67
C PRO A 10 12.52 14.80 12.75
N TYR A 11 11.57 13.96 12.32
CA TYR A 11 10.64 13.24 13.19
C TYR A 11 11.31 12.11 14.01
N MET A 12 12.47 11.62 13.59
CA MET A 12 13.22 10.55 14.23
C MET A 12 14.36 11.05 15.12
N GLN A 13 14.56 12.37 15.20
CA GLN A 13 15.61 12.95 16.06
C GLN A 13 15.40 12.61 17.53
N GLY A 14 16.44 12.12 18.19
CA GLY A 14 16.42 11.75 19.61
C GLY A 14 15.68 10.44 19.92
N ILE A 15 15.27 9.68 18.90
CA ILE A 15 14.65 8.36 19.05
C ILE A 15 15.72 7.30 18.80
N THR A 16 15.82 6.29 19.67
CA THR A 16 16.67 5.11 19.47
C THR A 16 16.28 4.38 18.19
N GLN A 17 17.20 4.27 17.23
CA GLN A 17 16.94 3.64 15.94
C GLN A 17 17.48 2.21 15.94
N LEU A 18 16.64 1.28 15.44
CA LEU A 18 17.01 -0.12 15.19
C LEU A 18 17.09 -0.34 13.68
N SER A 19 18.19 -0.91 13.22
CA SER A 19 18.45 -1.23 11.82
C SER A 19 18.77 -2.71 11.58
N SER A 20 18.93 -3.50 12.65
CA SER A 20 19.09 -4.95 12.52
C SER A 20 17.77 -5.64 12.25
N TYR A 21 17.76 -6.53 11.27
CA TYR A 21 16.60 -7.36 10.91
C TYR A 21 16.08 -8.17 12.10
N GLU A 22 16.97 -8.75 12.89
CA GLU A 22 16.61 -9.55 14.05
C GLU A 22 16.01 -8.70 15.17
N GLU A 23 16.64 -7.56 15.54
CA GLU A 23 16.12 -6.66 16.58
C GLU A 23 14.73 -6.14 16.19
N ILE A 24 14.56 -5.69 14.94
CA ILE A 24 13.27 -5.21 14.44
C ILE A 24 12.21 -6.33 14.46
N SER A 25 12.58 -7.52 14.02
CA SER A 25 11.68 -8.68 14.02
C SER A 25 11.26 -9.08 15.44
N GLU A 26 12.15 -8.95 16.43
CA GLU A 26 11.86 -9.19 17.83
C GLU A 26 10.86 -8.16 18.36
N VAL A 27 11.13 -6.87 18.16
CA VAL A 27 10.24 -5.78 18.59
C VAL A 27 8.85 -5.89 17.95
N LEU A 28 8.77 -6.18 16.65
CA LEU A 28 7.49 -6.31 15.94
C LEU A 28 6.60 -7.45 16.44
N ARG A 29 7.20 -8.49 17.04
CA ARG A 29 6.49 -9.67 17.55
C ARG A 29 6.27 -9.65 19.05
N SER A 30 6.86 -8.70 19.74
CA SER A 30 6.79 -8.62 21.20
C SER A 30 5.52 -7.87 21.64
N PRO A 31 4.73 -8.42 22.58
CA PRO A 31 3.60 -7.73 23.16
C PRO A 31 4.01 -6.58 24.11
N ASP A 32 5.31 -6.46 24.40
CA ASP A 32 5.84 -5.40 25.25
C ASP A 32 6.01 -4.06 24.53
N PHE A 33 5.70 -4.02 23.22
CA PHE A 33 5.80 -2.82 22.39
C PHE A 33 4.46 -2.52 21.72
N VAL A 34 3.99 -1.28 21.91
CA VAL A 34 2.75 -0.78 21.30
C VAL A 34 3.03 0.21 20.17
N GLN A 35 2.02 0.45 19.35
CA GLN A 35 2.08 1.44 18.29
C GLN A 35 2.38 2.84 18.84
N SER A 36 3.32 3.55 18.20
CA SER A 36 3.71 4.91 18.60
C SER A 36 4.10 5.77 17.37
N ALA A 37 3.57 5.42 16.21
CA ALA A 37 3.67 6.26 15.01
C ALA A 37 2.49 7.23 14.94
N PHE A 38 2.60 8.23 14.08
CA PHE A 38 1.51 9.16 13.77
C PHE A 38 1.07 10.07 14.93
N ASP A 39 1.99 10.47 15.82
CA ASP A 39 1.67 11.32 16.99
C ASP A 39 1.02 12.66 16.60
N VAL A 40 1.32 13.19 15.41
CA VAL A 40 0.80 14.46 14.91
C VAL A 40 -0.51 14.27 14.13
N SER A 41 -0.53 13.29 13.23
CA SER A 41 -1.69 13.04 12.37
C SER A 41 -2.80 12.22 13.02
N ALA A 42 -2.44 11.28 13.93
CA ALA A 42 -3.40 10.36 14.53
C ALA A 42 -4.57 11.03 15.25
N PRO A 43 -4.38 12.07 16.09
CA PRO A 43 -5.49 12.72 16.79
C PRO A 43 -6.55 13.30 15.85
N HIS A 44 -6.16 13.61 14.60
CA HIS A 44 -7.05 14.22 13.63
C HIS A 44 -7.71 13.19 12.70
N PHE A 45 -7.01 12.11 12.36
CA PHE A 45 -7.40 11.22 11.25
C PHE A 45 -7.48 9.74 11.61
N LEU A 46 -6.72 9.27 12.59
CA LEU A 46 -6.48 7.84 12.81
C LEU A 46 -6.96 7.33 14.17
N ASP A 47 -7.49 8.20 15.03
CA ASP A 47 -7.94 7.81 16.36
C ASP A 47 -8.94 6.63 16.28
N ASN A 48 -8.74 5.62 17.14
CA ASN A 48 -9.54 4.41 17.20
C ASN A 48 -9.65 3.65 15.85
N THR A 49 -8.62 3.75 14.97
CA THR A 49 -8.52 2.92 13.75
C THR A 49 -7.62 1.72 13.97
N LEU A 50 -7.74 0.71 13.08
CA LEU A 50 -6.95 -0.52 13.15
C LEU A 50 -5.45 -0.27 13.32
N VAL A 51 -4.89 0.74 12.69
CA VAL A 51 -3.45 1.03 12.75
C VAL A 51 -3.01 1.60 14.12
N MET A 52 -3.95 2.14 14.90
CA MET A 52 -3.68 2.78 16.20
C MET A 52 -4.09 1.91 17.39
N LEU A 53 -4.87 0.86 17.16
CA LEU A 53 -5.28 -0.09 18.20
C LEU A 53 -4.14 -1.07 18.51
N ASP A 54 -4.07 -1.55 19.75
CA ASP A 54 -3.17 -2.62 20.19
C ASP A 54 -3.97 -3.67 20.99
N GLY A 55 -3.41 -4.88 21.14
CA GLY A 55 -3.97 -5.97 21.96
C GLY A 55 -5.36 -6.46 21.50
N ASP A 56 -6.24 -6.73 22.44
CA ASP A 56 -7.56 -7.33 22.16
C ASP A 56 -8.41 -6.45 21.21
N SER A 57 -8.41 -5.15 21.39
CA SER A 57 -9.16 -4.23 20.53
C SER A 57 -8.66 -4.27 19.08
N HIS A 58 -7.34 -4.34 18.88
CA HIS A 58 -6.75 -4.53 17.56
C HIS A 58 -7.14 -5.90 16.99
N PHE A 59 -7.03 -6.96 17.76
CA PHE A 59 -7.36 -8.32 17.33
C PHE A 59 -8.82 -8.42 16.85
N ASP A 60 -9.76 -7.90 17.63
CA ASP A 60 -11.18 -7.95 17.30
C ASP A 60 -11.51 -7.14 16.04
N ARG A 61 -10.97 -5.90 15.91
CA ARG A 61 -11.14 -5.08 14.71
C ARG A 61 -10.53 -5.78 13.50
N ARG A 62 -9.29 -6.26 13.62
CA ARG A 62 -8.59 -6.96 12.54
C ARG A 62 -9.32 -8.21 12.07
N ARG A 63 -9.93 -8.97 12.98
CA ARG A 63 -10.72 -10.16 12.66
C ARG A 63 -11.90 -9.83 11.74
N ILE A 64 -12.57 -8.70 11.99
CA ILE A 64 -13.68 -8.21 11.14
C ILE A 64 -13.15 -7.81 9.77
N GLU A 65 -12.13 -6.98 9.74
CA GLU A 65 -11.60 -6.39 8.51
C GLU A 65 -10.83 -7.40 7.63
N ALA A 66 -10.27 -8.45 8.21
CA ALA A 66 -9.60 -9.51 7.46
C ALA A 66 -10.51 -10.22 6.44
N HIS A 67 -11.84 -10.17 6.63
CA HIS A 67 -12.78 -10.71 5.65
C HIS A 67 -12.69 -10.00 4.27
N LEU A 68 -12.21 -8.74 4.22
CA LEU A 68 -11.96 -7.99 2.98
C LEU A 68 -10.87 -8.63 2.13
N PHE A 69 -9.97 -9.40 2.73
CA PHE A 69 -8.82 -10.02 2.07
C PHE A 69 -8.96 -11.54 1.97
N SER A 70 -10.19 -12.05 2.11
CA SER A 70 -10.48 -13.45 1.83
C SER A 70 -10.21 -13.79 0.36
N ARG A 71 -9.86 -15.04 0.05
CA ARG A 71 -9.59 -15.50 -1.33
C ARG A 71 -10.67 -15.06 -2.30
N ARG A 72 -11.96 -15.28 -1.94
CA ARG A 72 -13.11 -14.89 -2.78
C ARG A 72 -13.16 -13.38 -3.03
N ALA A 73 -12.90 -12.56 -2.01
CA ALA A 73 -12.88 -11.11 -2.14
C ALA A 73 -11.74 -10.65 -3.06
N LEU A 74 -10.53 -11.22 -2.89
CA LEU A 74 -9.37 -10.90 -3.71
C LEU A 74 -9.60 -11.25 -5.19
N THR A 75 -10.16 -12.43 -5.50
CA THR A 75 -10.51 -12.82 -6.87
C THR A 75 -11.49 -11.81 -7.49
N ARG A 76 -12.57 -11.47 -6.77
CA ARG A 76 -13.55 -10.49 -7.22
C ARG A 76 -12.92 -9.11 -7.50
N TYR A 77 -12.06 -8.62 -6.62
CA TYR A 77 -11.41 -7.31 -6.83
C TYR A 77 -10.54 -7.30 -8.09
N LYS A 78 -9.81 -8.38 -8.34
CA LYS A 78 -8.90 -8.49 -9.47
C LYS A 78 -9.64 -8.65 -10.80
N GLU A 79 -10.60 -9.56 -10.87
CA GLU A 79 -11.29 -9.91 -12.10
C GLU A 79 -12.41 -8.92 -12.46
N GLU A 80 -13.22 -8.50 -11.47
CA GLU A 80 -14.37 -7.64 -11.75
C GLU A 80 -14.06 -6.15 -11.73
N LYS A 81 -12.96 -5.75 -11.09
CA LYS A 81 -12.65 -4.32 -10.91
C LYS A 81 -11.31 -3.91 -11.49
N LEU A 82 -10.22 -4.58 -11.13
CA LEU A 82 -8.88 -4.16 -11.55
C LEU A 82 -8.65 -4.38 -13.04
N ALA A 83 -8.78 -5.60 -13.54
CA ALA A 83 -8.49 -5.90 -14.93
C ALA A 83 -9.35 -5.04 -15.89
N PRO A 84 -10.68 -4.93 -15.73
CA PRO A 84 -11.50 -4.04 -16.56
C PRO A 84 -11.10 -2.55 -16.45
N MET A 85 -10.63 -2.10 -15.26
CA MET A 85 -10.16 -0.73 -15.09
C MET A 85 -8.86 -0.47 -15.85
N VAL A 86 -7.90 -1.39 -15.76
CA VAL A 86 -6.63 -1.29 -16.49
C VAL A 86 -6.90 -1.28 -18.01
N GLU A 87 -7.73 -2.19 -18.50
CA GLU A 87 -8.13 -2.25 -19.93
C GLU A 87 -8.80 -0.95 -20.39
N ARG A 88 -9.71 -0.41 -19.60
CA ARG A 88 -10.37 0.86 -19.91
C ARG A 88 -9.36 2.00 -19.95
N THR A 89 -8.49 2.08 -18.96
CA THR A 89 -7.46 3.12 -18.88
C THR A 89 -6.51 3.08 -20.06
N LEU A 90 -6.05 1.89 -20.45
CA LEU A 90 -5.22 1.71 -21.65
C LEU A 90 -5.95 2.13 -22.94
N ARG A 91 -7.23 1.79 -23.05
CA ARG A 91 -8.06 2.17 -24.20
C ARG A 91 -8.27 3.69 -24.29
N GLU A 92 -8.53 4.34 -23.17
CA GLU A 92 -8.70 5.81 -23.09
C GLU A 92 -7.40 6.55 -23.45
N LEU A 93 -6.25 5.97 -23.16
CA LEU A 93 -4.95 6.49 -23.59
C LEU A 93 -4.67 6.28 -25.07
N GLY A 94 -5.51 5.50 -25.80
CA GLY A 94 -5.22 5.11 -27.16
C GLY A 94 -4.17 3.99 -27.27
N ALA A 95 -3.74 3.43 -26.16
CA ALA A 95 -2.86 2.28 -26.14
C ALA A 95 -3.58 1.06 -26.71
N GLY A 96 -2.96 0.36 -27.65
CA GLY A 96 -3.57 -0.79 -28.32
C GLY A 96 -4.29 -0.49 -29.63
N THR A 97 -4.19 0.72 -30.19
CA THR A 97 -4.88 1.08 -31.44
C THR A 97 -4.06 0.89 -32.73
N GLY A 98 -2.85 0.33 -32.63
CA GLY A 98 -1.98 0.09 -33.82
C GLY A 98 -1.40 1.37 -34.42
N GLY A 99 -1.34 2.44 -33.64
CA GLY A 99 -0.78 3.72 -34.01
C GLY A 99 0.61 3.99 -33.39
N ASP A 100 1.03 5.23 -33.49
CA ASP A 100 2.27 5.73 -32.91
C ASP A 100 2.33 5.50 -31.38
N ARG A 101 3.54 5.58 -30.81
CA ARG A 101 3.76 5.44 -29.37
C ARG A 101 2.90 6.44 -28.58
N VAL A 102 2.24 5.95 -27.54
CA VAL A 102 1.44 6.77 -26.63
C VAL A 102 2.30 7.15 -25.44
N GLN A 103 2.37 8.45 -25.17
CA GLN A 103 3.02 8.99 -23.98
C GLN A 103 2.05 9.01 -22.81
N ALA A 104 2.51 8.55 -21.64
CA ALA A 104 1.74 8.60 -20.40
C ALA A 104 2.66 8.91 -19.22
N ASP A 105 2.06 9.11 -18.04
CA ASP A 105 2.79 9.20 -16.77
C ASP A 105 2.31 8.06 -15.86
N LEU A 106 3.26 7.23 -15.42
CA LEU A 106 2.96 6.04 -14.65
C LEU A 106 2.40 6.36 -13.26
N VAL A 107 2.83 7.48 -12.65
CA VAL A 107 2.40 7.83 -11.29
C VAL A 107 0.89 8.08 -11.22
N PRO A 108 0.30 9.07 -11.92
CA PRO A 108 -1.14 9.28 -11.90
C PRO A 108 -1.92 8.08 -12.50
N LEU A 109 -1.34 7.40 -13.48
CA LEU A 109 -1.95 6.22 -14.08
C LEU A 109 -2.16 5.10 -13.07
N THR A 110 -1.16 4.82 -12.25
CA THR A 110 -1.23 3.82 -11.18
C THR A 110 -2.30 4.16 -10.16
N TRP A 111 -2.36 5.40 -9.69
CA TRP A 111 -3.38 5.84 -8.75
C TRP A 111 -4.79 5.64 -9.31
N ARG A 112 -5.00 5.97 -10.59
CA ARG A 112 -6.29 5.80 -11.27
C ARG A 112 -6.71 4.33 -11.35
N MET A 113 -5.79 3.42 -11.70
CA MET A 113 -6.05 1.98 -11.75
C MET A 113 -6.41 1.41 -10.38
N LEU A 114 -5.77 1.88 -9.31
CA LEU A 114 -6.02 1.42 -7.95
C LEU A 114 -7.28 2.03 -7.31
N GLY A 115 -7.66 3.24 -7.71
CA GLY A 115 -8.77 3.98 -7.10
C GLY A 115 -10.11 3.23 -7.11
N LYS A 116 -10.42 2.52 -8.20
CA LYS A 116 -11.65 1.72 -8.29
C LYS A 116 -11.63 0.50 -7.37
N VAL A 117 -10.47 -0.13 -7.22
CA VAL A 117 -10.29 -1.25 -6.28
C VAL A 117 -10.46 -0.74 -4.85
N ALA A 118 -9.80 0.37 -4.51
CA ALA A 118 -9.87 0.99 -3.19
C ALA A 118 -11.33 1.38 -2.83
N ALA A 119 -12.05 2.02 -3.74
CA ALA A 119 -13.47 2.35 -3.55
C ALA A 119 -14.33 1.10 -3.34
N THR A 120 -14.05 0.01 -4.06
CA THR A 120 -14.78 -1.26 -3.90
C THR A 120 -14.50 -1.92 -2.54
N VAL A 121 -13.24 -1.95 -2.11
CA VAL A 121 -12.83 -2.51 -0.81
C VAL A 121 -13.48 -1.73 0.33
N THR A 122 -13.51 -0.41 0.22
CA THR A 122 -14.07 0.46 1.28
C THR A 122 -15.58 0.52 1.26
N GLY A 123 -16.24 0.24 0.12
CA GLY A 123 -17.70 0.28 -0.01
C GLY A 123 -18.22 1.63 -0.44
N LEU A 124 -17.40 2.43 -1.14
CA LEU A 124 -17.87 3.67 -1.75
C LEU A 124 -18.66 3.39 -3.02
N ASP A 125 -19.79 4.04 -3.16
CA ASP A 125 -20.60 4.03 -4.37
C ASP A 125 -19.96 5.00 -5.38
N LEU A 126 -19.11 4.47 -6.22
CA LEU A 126 -18.40 5.20 -7.27
C LEU A 126 -18.97 4.83 -8.63
N GLY A 127 -19.34 5.83 -9.41
CA GLY A 127 -19.75 5.67 -10.80
C GLY A 127 -18.62 5.17 -11.69
N ASP A 128 -18.94 4.96 -12.96
CA ASP A 128 -17.96 4.45 -13.94
C ASP A 128 -17.25 5.57 -14.71
N GLY A 129 -17.64 6.83 -14.47
CA GLY A 129 -17.04 8.00 -15.10
C GLY A 129 -15.61 8.28 -14.59
N PRO A 130 -14.69 8.71 -15.47
CA PRO A 130 -13.33 9.07 -15.07
C PRO A 130 -13.31 10.24 -14.09
N GLU A 131 -14.26 11.16 -14.19
CA GLU A 131 -14.36 12.36 -13.36
C GLU A 131 -14.56 12.04 -11.87
N GLU A 132 -15.44 11.08 -11.56
CA GLU A 132 -15.65 10.67 -10.16
C GLU A 132 -14.42 9.99 -9.55
N ILE A 133 -13.67 9.23 -10.36
CA ILE A 133 -12.42 8.61 -9.91
C ILE A 133 -11.38 9.69 -9.62
N GLU A 134 -11.21 10.68 -10.50
CA GLU A 134 -10.25 11.77 -10.30
C GLU A 134 -10.63 12.65 -9.10
N LEU A 135 -11.92 12.91 -8.88
CA LEU A 135 -12.38 13.63 -7.70
C LEU A 135 -12.06 12.85 -6.42
N LEU A 136 -12.36 11.56 -6.39
CA LEU A 136 -12.00 10.70 -5.26
C LEU A 136 -10.48 10.74 -5.00
N LEU A 137 -9.67 10.58 -6.04
CA LEU A 137 -8.21 10.59 -5.92
C LEU A 137 -7.66 11.94 -5.47
N THR A 138 -8.32 13.04 -5.82
CA THR A 138 -7.98 14.37 -5.31
C THR A 138 -8.12 14.42 -3.79
N HIS A 139 -9.23 13.93 -3.23
CA HIS A 139 -9.38 13.82 -1.78
C HIS A 139 -8.35 12.88 -1.17
N VAL A 140 -8.13 11.71 -1.78
CA VAL A 140 -7.20 10.70 -1.24
C VAL A 140 -5.76 11.21 -1.20
N ARG A 141 -5.29 11.97 -2.20
CA ARG A 141 -3.95 12.60 -2.17
C ARG A 141 -3.82 13.60 -1.02
N ARG A 142 -4.84 14.43 -0.78
CA ARG A 142 -4.88 15.35 0.36
C ARG A 142 -4.89 14.62 1.70
N PHE A 143 -5.64 13.51 1.80
CA PHE A 143 -5.58 12.63 2.98
C PHE A 143 -4.20 12.03 3.17
N ALA A 144 -3.60 11.49 2.12
CA ALA A 144 -2.28 10.87 2.19
C ALA A 144 -1.23 11.84 2.72
N ARG A 145 -1.21 13.10 2.25
CA ARG A 145 -0.31 14.15 2.76
C ARG A 145 -0.56 14.46 4.23
N ALA A 146 -1.82 14.57 4.64
CA ALA A 146 -2.18 14.88 6.02
C ALA A 146 -1.92 13.69 6.98
N LEU A 147 -2.16 12.45 6.55
CA LEU A 147 -1.88 11.24 7.33
C LEU A 147 -0.38 10.96 7.49
N THR A 148 0.43 11.49 6.59
CA THR A 148 1.89 11.34 6.62
C THR A 148 2.62 12.66 6.87
N VAL A 149 1.96 13.60 7.54
CA VAL A 149 2.48 14.94 7.77
C VAL A 149 3.80 14.96 8.55
N GLU A 150 4.07 13.94 9.35
CA GLU A 150 5.34 13.74 10.03
C GLU A 150 6.53 13.61 9.07
N TRP A 151 6.27 13.20 7.84
CA TRP A 151 7.26 12.97 6.78
C TRP A 151 7.25 14.06 5.70
N SER A 152 6.33 15.02 5.82
CA SER A 152 6.20 16.13 4.87
C SER A 152 7.29 17.17 5.08
N THR A 153 7.70 17.83 3.99
CA THR A 153 8.52 19.03 3.99
C THR A 153 7.67 20.30 4.05
N ASP A 154 6.36 20.16 3.85
CA ASP A 154 5.40 21.27 3.89
C ASP A 154 5.09 21.72 5.32
N ASP A 155 4.45 22.87 5.46
CA ASP A 155 3.93 23.35 6.75
C ASP A 155 2.86 22.39 7.30
N ARG A 156 3.08 21.95 8.55
CA ARG A 156 2.24 20.93 9.19
C ARG A 156 0.81 21.38 9.42
N GLU A 157 0.62 22.63 9.91
CA GLU A 157 -0.70 23.14 10.23
C GLU A 157 -1.53 23.33 8.96
N VAL A 158 -0.91 23.84 7.91
CA VAL A 158 -1.53 24.02 6.60
C VAL A 158 -1.93 22.67 6.02
N THR A 159 -1.05 21.67 6.09
CA THR A 159 -1.29 20.32 5.57
C THR A 159 -2.42 19.61 6.32
N ILE A 160 -2.45 19.69 7.65
CA ILE A 160 -3.52 19.13 8.47
C ILE A 160 -4.85 19.84 8.17
N ALA A 161 -4.86 21.17 8.12
CA ALA A 161 -6.06 21.94 7.82
C ALA A 161 -6.62 21.60 6.43
N ASP A 162 -5.76 21.39 5.44
CA ASP A 162 -6.18 20.97 4.10
C ASP A 162 -6.76 19.56 4.11
N GLY A 163 -6.14 18.61 4.81
CA GLY A 163 -6.66 17.25 4.98
C GLY A 163 -8.03 17.22 5.66
N LEU A 164 -8.25 18.07 6.67
CA LEU A 164 -9.54 18.18 7.36
C LEU A 164 -10.64 18.74 6.43
N ARG A 165 -10.31 19.75 5.60
CA ARG A 165 -11.24 20.24 4.57
C ARG A 165 -11.55 19.15 3.55
N ALA A 166 -10.51 18.46 3.04
CA ALA A 166 -10.70 17.35 2.11
C ALA A 166 -11.61 16.26 2.69
N ARG A 167 -11.49 15.97 4.00
CA ARG A 167 -12.37 14.99 4.65
C ARG A 167 -13.82 15.45 4.70
N ALA A 168 -14.07 16.73 4.96
CA ALA A 168 -15.43 17.27 4.94
C ALA A 168 -16.05 17.18 3.53
N GLU A 169 -15.31 17.62 2.50
CA GLU A 169 -15.72 17.51 1.10
C GLU A 169 -15.93 16.03 0.68
N PHE A 170 -15.06 15.13 1.05
CA PHE A 170 -15.21 13.69 0.80
C PHE A 170 -16.47 13.10 1.44
N VAL A 171 -16.82 13.55 2.64
CA VAL A 171 -18.08 13.11 3.29
C VAL A 171 -19.28 13.49 2.44
N GLU A 172 -19.32 14.72 1.93
CA GLU A 172 -20.41 15.22 1.08
C GLU A 172 -20.46 14.50 -0.27
N ASP A 173 -19.30 14.37 -0.93
CA ASP A 173 -19.21 13.82 -2.29
C ASP A 173 -19.46 12.30 -2.34
N PHE A 174 -18.97 11.53 -1.35
CA PHE A 174 -18.92 10.06 -1.43
C PHE A 174 -19.40 9.33 -0.18
N PHE A 175 -18.87 9.69 1.01
CA PHE A 175 -19.02 8.83 2.18
C PHE A 175 -20.43 8.81 2.74
N ALA A 176 -21.11 9.96 2.84
CA ALA A 176 -22.43 10.05 3.47
C ALA A 176 -23.45 9.17 2.74
N ARG A 177 -23.52 9.26 1.41
CA ARG A 177 -24.44 8.44 0.58
C ARG A 177 -24.11 6.95 0.68
N SER A 178 -22.84 6.61 0.59
CA SER A 178 -22.37 5.22 0.65
C SER A 178 -22.64 4.59 2.00
N SER A 179 -22.31 5.29 3.09
CA SER A 179 -22.55 4.84 4.46
C SER A 179 -24.04 4.67 4.77
N ALA A 180 -24.88 5.63 4.37
CA ALA A 180 -26.34 5.53 4.55
C ALA A 180 -26.91 4.29 3.86
N ARG A 181 -26.49 4.03 2.60
CA ARG A 181 -26.93 2.84 1.86
C ARG A 181 -26.49 1.54 2.53
N ARG A 182 -25.25 1.44 3.04
CA ARG A 182 -24.77 0.24 3.73
C ARG A 182 -25.51 0.01 5.04
N ARG A 183 -25.79 1.06 5.79
CA ARG A 183 -26.60 0.96 7.01
C ARG A 183 -28.02 0.45 6.72
N ASP A 184 -28.66 0.94 5.66
CA ASP A 184 -29.98 0.42 5.25
C ASP A 184 -29.91 -1.07 4.89
N LEU A 185 -28.95 -1.49 4.07
CA LEU A 185 -28.78 -2.89 3.69
C LEU A 185 -28.53 -3.78 4.91
N VAL A 186 -27.69 -3.35 5.84
CA VAL A 186 -27.44 -4.10 7.09
C VAL A 186 -28.71 -4.16 7.96
N ALA A 187 -29.47 -3.07 8.08
CA ALA A 187 -30.72 -3.07 8.84
C ALA A 187 -31.75 -4.02 8.21
N ARG A 188 -31.91 -4.02 6.90
CA ARG A 188 -32.79 -4.93 6.17
C ARG A 188 -32.37 -6.40 6.33
N TYR A 189 -31.06 -6.67 6.29
CA TYR A 189 -30.53 -8.01 6.53
C TYR A 189 -30.83 -8.49 7.96
N LYS A 190 -30.55 -7.65 8.97
CA LYS A 190 -30.84 -7.96 10.37
C LYS A 190 -32.34 -8.17 10.63
N ALA A 191 -33.19 -7.52 9.84
CA ALA A 191 -34.65 -7.71 9.87
C ALA A 191 -35.16 -8.92 9.06
N GLY A 192 -34.26 -9.67 8.39
CA GLY A 192 -34.63 -10.82 7.56
C GLY A 192 -35.34 -10.45 6.23
N LEU A 193 -35.25 -9.20 5.79
CA LEU A 193 -35.89 -8.69 4.57
C LEU A 193 -35.06 -8.96 3.30
N ILE A 194 -33.78 -9.19 3.45
CA ILE A 194 -32.85 -9.55 2.36
C ILE A 194 -31.94 -10.70 2.81
N SER A 195 -31.42 -11.43 1.84
CA SER A 195 -30.50 -12.55 2.07
C SER A 195 -29.06 -12.05 2.33
N LYS A 196 -28.20 -12.96 2.85
CA LYS A 196 -26.78 -12.66 3.09
C LYS A 196 -26.03 -12.34 1.79
N GLU A 197 -26.44 -12.94 0.69
CA GLU A 197 -25.83 -12.75 -0.65
C GLU A 197 -26.07 -11.35 -1.22
N GLU A 198 -27.15 -10.68 -0.74
CA GLU A 198 -27.47 -9.30 -1.11
C GLU A 198 -26.69 -8.25 -0.29
N VAL A 199 -26.01 -8.68 0.79
CA VAL A 199 -25.19 -7.78 1.63
C VAL A 199 -23.77 -7.68 1.05
N PRO A 200 -23.30 -6.49 0.66
CA PRO A 200 -21.95 -6.33 0.14
C PRO A 200 -20.89 -6.71 1.16
N GLN A 201 -19.79 -7.29 0.70
CA GLN A 201 -18.61 -7.55 1.51
C GLN A 201 -17.59 -6.44 1.29
N ASP A 202 -17.82 -5.28 1.92
CA ASP A 202 -16.95 -4.12 1.92
C ASP A 202 -16.77 -3.58 3.35
N LEU A 203 -15.79 -2.68 3.54
CA LEU A 203 -15.40 -2.18 4.86
C LEU A 203 -16.58 -1.54 5.60
N ILE A 204 -17.27 -0.58 4.97
CA ILE A 204 -18.40 0.14 5.60
C ILE A 204 -19.50 -0.85 6.00
N THR A 205 -19.78 -1.84 5.16
CA THR A 205 -20.77 -2.89 5.47
C THR A 205 -20.32 -3.73 6.66
N LEU A 206 -19.08 -4.20 6.67
CA LEU A 206 -18.56 -5.05 7.76
C LEU A 206 -18.56 -4.32 9.10
N LEU A 207 -18.14 -3.05 9.13
CA LEU A 207 -18.18 -2.24 10.34
C LEU A 207 -19.60 -2.03 10.87
N ASN A 208 -20.60 -1.79 10.00
CA ASN A 208 -21.99 -1.67 10.42
C ASN A 208 -22.62 -3.00 10.84
N LEU A 209 -22.20 -4.11 10.21
CA LEU A 209 -22.71 -5.46 10.55
C LEU A 209 -22.22 -5.91 11.93
N HIS A 210 -20.97 -5.58 12.27
CA HIS A 210 -20.27 -5.96 13.49
C HIS A 210 -20.04 -4.75 14.41
N TRP A 211 -20.95 -3.78 14.36
CA TRP A 211 -20.84 -2.57 15.18
C TRP A 211 -20.65 -2.91 16.66
N ASP A 212 -19.68 -2.27 17.28
CA ASP A 212 -19.39 -2.37 18.69
C ASP A 212 -19.78 -1.03 19.37
N GLU A 213 -20.50 -1.11 20.50
CA GLU A 213 -20.94 0.08 21.25
C GLU A 213 -19.77 0.88 21.85
N ALA A 214 -18.58 0.28 21.96
CA ALA A 214 -17.36 0.96 22.37
C ALA A 214 -16.78 1.88 21.25
N TRP A 215 -17.26 1.77 20.00
CA TRP A 215 -16.82 2.61 18.91
C TRP A 215 -17.60 3.92 18.88
N ASP A 216 -16.89 5.01 18.60
CA ASP A 216 -17.55 6.27 18.28
C ASP A 216 -18.06 6.30 16.83
N ASP A 217 -19.02 7.18 16.54
CA ASP A 217 -19.67 7.30 15.22
C ASP A 217 -18.69 7.67 14.09
N GLY A 218 -17.50 8.15 14.40
CA GLY A 218 -16.46 8.52 13.42
C GLY A 218 -15.60 7.34 12.95
N VAL A 219 -15.64 6.19 13.62
CA VAL A 219 -14.82 5.03 13.26
C VAL A 219 -15.00 4.60 11.80
N PRO A 220 -16.22 4.46 11.23
CA PRO A 220 -16.35 4.05 9.83
C PRO A 220 -15.74 5.05 8.84
N LEU A 221 -15.78 6.34 9.12
CA LEU A 221 -15.15 7.36 8.28
C LEU A 221 -13.63 7.28 8.36
N ARG A 222 -13.08 7.19 9.57
CA ARG A 222 -11.62 7.12 9.77
C ARG A 222 -11.03 5.85 9.18
N GLU A 223 -11.66 4.69 9.38
CA GLU A 223 -11.24 3.44 8.75
C GLU A 223 -11.35 3.50 7.23
N THR A 224 -12.43 4.06 6.69
CA THR A 224 -12.57 4.25 5.23
C THR A 224 -11.43 5.11 4.69
N THR A 225 -11.10 6.23 5.35
CA THR A 225 -9.99 7.11 4.95
C THR A 225 -8.65 6.39 5.04
N LEU A 226 -8.40 5.65 6.13
CA LEU A 226 -7.19 4.85 6.32
C LEU A 226 -7.02 3.80 5.20
N PHE A 227 -8.08 3.04 4.89
CA PHE A 227 -8.04 2.01 3.86
C PHE A 227 -7.87 2.58 2.45
N LEU A 228 -8.48 3.73 2.14
CA LEU A 228 -8.26 4.44 0.87
C LEU A 228 -6.80 4.82 0.72
N VAL A 229 -6.22 5.50 1.70
CA VAL A 229 -4.80 5.90 1.67
C VAL A 229 -3.87 4.69 1.67
N GLY A 230 -4.13 3.71 2.55
CA GLY A 230 -3.31 2.51 2.67
C GLY A 230 -3.26 1.68 1.38
N SER A 231 -4.36 1.62 0.62
CA SER A 231 -4.43 0.84 -0.61
C SER A 231 -3.93 1.58 -1.86
N THR A 232 -4.04 2.92 -1.90
CA THR A 232 -3.65 3.70 -3.08
C THR A 232 -2.28 4.33 -2.94
N ALA A 233 -2.00 5.04 -1.84
CA ALA A 233 -0.75 5.80 -1.69
C ALA A 233 0.47 4.87 -1.61
N THR A 234 0.47 3.88 -0.72
CA THR A 234 1.63 2.99 -0.56
C THR A 234 1.90 2.16 -1.81
N THR A 235 0.85 1.63 -2.46
CA THR A 235 0.98 0.87 -3.70
C THR A 235 1.33 1.79 -4.87
N GLY A 236 0.74 3.01 -4.91
CA GLY A 236 1.01 4.02 -5.92
C GLY A 236 2.46 4.52 -5.90
N GLN A 237 3.11 4.50 -4.74
CA GLN A 237 4.54 4.80 -4.57
C GLN A 237 5.43 3.61 -4.95
N ALA A 238 5.08 2.42 -4.51
CA ALA A 238 5.88 1.22 -4.74
C ALA A 238 5.86 0.78 -6.22
N PHE A 239 4.78 1.01 -6.94
CA PHE A 239 4.64 0.56 -8.32
C PHE A 239 5.62 1.23 -9.30
N PRO A 240 5.84 2.56 -9.27
CA PRO A 240 6.87 3.19 -10.08
C PRO A 240 8.28 2.63 -9.80
N HIS A 241 8.64 2.42 -8.53
CA HIS A 241 9.92 1.79 -8.18
C HIS A 241 10.04 0.37 -8.75
N TYR A 242 8.98 -0.40 -8.69
CA TYR A 242 8.94 -1.75 -9.25
C TYR A 242 9.21 -1.74 -10.77
N ILE A 243 8.56 -0.85 -11.52
CA ILE A 243 8.81 -0.71 -12.97
C ILE A 243 10.23 -0.20 -13.24
N LYS A 244 10.70 0.80 -12.48
CA LYS A 244 12.08 1.30 -12.59
C LYS A 244 13.11 0.19 -12.40
N HIS A 245 12.94 -0.65 -11.37
CA HIS A 245 13.86 -1.76 -11.11
C HIS A 245 13.88 -2.76 -12.27
N ILE A 246 12.72 -3.12 -12.81
CA ILE A 246 12.66 -4.02 -13.97
C ILE A 246 13.34 -3.40 -15.19
N GLU A 247 13.04 -2.14 -15.53
CA GLU A 247 13.63 -1.49 -16.71
C GLU A 247 15.14 -1.28 -16.55
N SER A 248 15.63 -0.99 -15.33
CA SER A 248 17.07 -0.94 -15.05
C SER A 248 17.72 -2.32 -15.25
N TRP A 249 17.10 -3.38 -14.72
CA TRP A 249 17.57 -4.75 -14.92
C TRP A 249 17.63 -5.11 -16.41
N MET A 250 16.59 -4.79 -17.17
CA MET A 250 16.54 -5.08 -18.61
C MET A 250 17.55 -4.28 -19.43
N THR A 251 18.00 -3.14 -18.92
CA THR A 251 19.08 -2.36 -19.55
C THR A 251 20.43 -3.03 -19.33
N GLU A 252 20.67 -3.57 -18.13
CA GLU A 252 21.91 -4.28 -17.77
C GLU A 252 21.93 -5.72 -18.31
N HIS A 253 20.75 -6.36 -18.44
CA HIS A 253 20.55 -7.75 -18.84
C HIS A 253 19.53 -7.84 -20.01
N PRO A 254 19.85 -7.31 -21.19
CA PRO A 254 18.90 -7.24 -22.31
C PRO A 254 18.41 -8.61 -22.79
N GLY A 255 19.20 -9.67 -22.55
CA GLY A 255 18.82 -11.05 -22.81
C GLY A 255 17.63 -11.57 -21.99
N ASP A 256 17.34 -10.94 -20.84
CA ASP A 256 16.27 -11.36 -19.93
C ASP A 256 14.90 -10.79 -20.30
N ARG A 257 14.83 -9.85 -21.27
CA ARG A 257 13.57 -9.17 -21.58
C ARG A 257 12.43 -10.12 -21.98
N HIS A 258 12.75 -11.26 -22.57
CA HIS A 258 11.78 -12.28 -22.91
C HIS A 258 11.08 -12.87 -21.66
N LEU A 259 11.73 -12.87 -20.49
CA LEU A 259 11.16 -13.41 -19.24
C LEU A 259 9.88 -12.69 -18.81
N ILE A 260 9.71 -11.42 -19.20
CA ILE A 260 8.49 -10.66 -18.89
C ILE A 260 7.26 -11.36 -19.49
N ALA A 261 7.39 -11.93 -20.68
CA ALA A 261 6.30 -12.62 -21.38
C ALA A 261 6.29 -14.13 -21.12
N ASP A 262 7.46 -14.76 -21.05
CA ASP A 262 7.62 -16.22 -21.11
C ASP A 262 7.67 -16.87 -19.72
N ASP A 263 8.10 -16.12 -18.68
CA ASP A 263 8.15 -16.64 -17.31
C ASP A 263 7.03 -16.04 -16.45
N PRO A 264 5.99 -16.80 -16.10
CA PRO A 264 4.88 -16.32 -15.29
C PRO A 264 5.30 -15.92 -13.86
N GLN A 265 6.50 -16.33 -13.40
CA GLN A 265 7.01 -16.01 -12.07
C GLN A 265 7.91 -14.77 -12.05
N PHE A 266 8.51 -14.39 -13.18
CA PHE A 266 9.48 -13.30 -13.25
C PHE A 266 8.95 -11.99 -12.65
N LEU A 267 7.80 -11.51 -13.12
CA LEU A 267 7.20 -10.28 -12.62
C LEU A 267 6.92 -10.32 -11.11
N ARG A 268 6.56 -11.48 -10.58
CA ARG A 268 6.32 -11.68 -9.15
C ARG A 268 7.62 -11.63 -8.34
N GLN A 269 8.65 -12.32 -8.79
CA GLN A 269 9.97 -12.32 -8.16
C GLN A 269 10.56 -10.91 -8.18
N ALA A 270 10.49 -10.24 -9.32
CA ALA A 270 10.90 -8.84 -9.47
C ALA A 270 10.12 -7.90 -8.54
N LEU A 271 8.80 -8.13 -8.34
CA LEU A 271 8.00 -7.37 -7.38
C LEU A 271 8.52 -7.56 -5.94
N PHE A 272 8.76 -8.79 -5.53
CA PHE A 272 9.19 -9.06 -4.15
C PHE A 272 10.55 -8.43 -3.86
N GLU A 273 11.48 -8.52 -4.78
CA GLU A 273 12.78 -7.89 -4.66
C GLU A 273 12.68 -6.35 -4.68
N SER A 274 11.83 -5.80 -5.55
CA SER A 274 11.57 -4.37 -5.57
C SER A 274 11.00 -3.86 -4.25
N LEU A 275 10.03 -4.58 -3.67
CA LEU A 275 9.44 -4.24 -2.37
C LEU A 275 10.46 -4.36 -1.22
N ARG A 276 11.44 -5.27 -1.32
CA ARG A 276 12.52 -5.38 -0.34
C ARG A 276 13.41 -4.14 -0.36
N LEU A 277 13.80 -3.69 -1.55
CA LEU A 277 14.68 -2.53 -1.73
C LEU A 277 13.97 -1.20 -1.49
N PHE A 278 12.72 -1.08 -1.95
CA PHE A 278 11.88 0.08 -1.72
C PHE A 278 10.76 -0.27 -0.73
N VAL A 279 10.81 0.31 0.45
CA VAL A 279 9.80 0.15 1.48
C VAL A 279 8.91 1.39 1.50
N ALA A 280 7.67 1.28 1.03
CA ALA A 280 6.72 2.40 0.96
C ALA A 280 6.48 3.11 2.31
N ALA A 281 6.78 2.44 3.40
CA ALA A 281 6.75 3.01 4.75
C ALA A 281 8.04 2.60 5.48
N PRO A 282 9.16 3.33 5.24
CA PRO A 282 10.53 2.89 5.52
C PRO A 282 10.85 2.79 7.01
N ALA A 283 10.06 3.39 7.87
CA ALA A 283 10.22 3.31 9.31
C ALA A 283 8.88 3.19 10.03
N ARG A 284 8.93 2.62 11.23
CA ARG A 284 7.82 2.54 12.18
C ARG A 284 8.32 2.88 13.56
N LEU A 285 7.44 3.41 14.39
CA LEU A 285 7.74 3.70 15.79
C LEU A 285 7.00 2.74 16.70
N ARG A 286 7.67 2.33 17.76
CA ARG A 286 7.10 1.56 18.87
C ARG A 286 7.48 2.21 20.20
N ARG A 287 6.63 2.04 21.21
CA ARG A 287 6.88 2.44 22.58
C ARG A 287 6.94 1.19 23.45
N SER A 288 7.98 1.08 24.26
CA SER A 288 8.12 0.00 25.23
C SER A 288 7.16 0.20 26.41
N LEU A 289 6.47 -0.86 26.82
CA LEU A 289 5.56 -0.87 27.98
C LEU A 289 6.29 -1.18 29.30
N ARG A 290 7.53 -1.65 29.24
CA ARG A 290 8.38 -2.00 30.38
C ARG A 290 9.85 -2.00 29.96
N ASP A 291 10.76 -2.18 30.93
CA ASP A 291 12.17 -2.42 30.61
C ASP A 291 12.32 -3.74 29.85
N VAL A 292 12.96 -3.69 28.68
CA VAL A 292 13.19 -4.85 27.80
C VAL A 292 14.69 -4.96 27.50
N VAL A 293 15.20 -6.20 27.46
CA VAL A 293 16.53 -6.50 26.93
C VAL A 293 16.33 -7.40 25.71
N LEU A 294 16.65 -6.90 24.51
CA LEU A 294 16.58 -7.66 23.28
C LEU A 294 17.64 -8.79 23.28
N LYS A 295 17.47 -9.79 22.44
CA LYS A 295 18.42 -10.92 22.28
C LYS A 295 19.83 -10.45 21.92
N SER A 296 19.97 -9.33 21.24
CA SER A 296 21.24 -8.66 20.97
C SER A 296 21.96 -8.13 22.22
N GLY A 297 21.26 -8.06 23.35
CA GLY A 297 21.75 -7.42 24.59
C GLY A 297 21.42 -5.94 24.67
N ARG A 298 20.76 -5.34 23.67
CA ARG A 298 20.30 -3.94 23.69
C ARG A 298 19.23 -3.78 24.75
N LYS A 299 19.38 -2.76 25.60
CA LYS A 299 18.42 -2.39 26.63
C LYS A 299 17.52 -1.27 26.10
N ILE A 300 16.22 -1.39 26.32
CA ILE A 300 15.19 -0.42 26.00
C ILE A 300 14.40 -0.19 27.30
N ALA A 301 14.33 1.08 27.75
CA ALA A 301 13.65 1.41 28.99
C ALA A 301 12.13 1.46 28.83
N GLU A 302 11.39 1.33 29.93
CA GLU A 302 9.96 1.56 29.95
C GLU A 302 9.63 2.97 29.44
N GLY A 303 8.62 3.07 28.55
CA GLY A 303 8.20 4.31 27.92
C GLY A 303 9.09 4.80 26.78
N GLU A 304 10.27 4.20 26.58
CA GLU A 304 11.18 4.57 25.50
C GLU A 304 10.54 4.28 24.13
N ARG A 305 10.73 5.23 23.20
CA ARG A 305 10.32 5.07 21.80
C ARG A 305 11.52 4.57 20.99
N VAL A 306 11.24 3.58 20.13
CA VAL A 306 12.23 3.03 19.21
C VAL A 306 11.73 3.17 17.77
N GLY A 307 12.64 3.59 16.89
CA GLY A 307 12.43 3.68 15.45
C GLY A 307 12.91 2.42 14.76
N LEU A 308 12.03 1.73 14.06
CA LEU A 308 12.32 0.50 13.32
C LEU A 308 12.59 0.87 11.86
N LEU A 309 13.84 0.84 11.44
CA LEU A 309 14.27 1.22 10.10
C LEU A 309 14.24 0.00 9.18
N PHE A 310 13.17 -0.16 8.41
CA PHE A 310 12.98 -1.36 7.58
C PHE A 310 13.92 -1.42 6.38
N GLN A 311 14.23 -0.29 5.77
CA GLN A 311 15.05 -0.28 4.55
C GLN A 311 16.49 -0.75 4.81
N PRO A 312 17.24 -0.26 5.84
CA PRO A 312 18.55 -0.82 6.17
C PRO A 312 18.47 -2.28 6.58
N ALA A 313 17.46 -2.68 7.35
CA ALA A 313 17.28 -4.08 7.75
C ALA A 313 17.06 -5.01 6.54
N ASN A 314 16.31 -4.55 5.54
CA ASN A 314 16.10 -5.27 4.29
C ASN A 314 17.36 -5.35 3.40
N ALA A 315 18.43 -4.63 3.75
CA ALA A 315 19.71 -4.64 3.06
C ALA A 315 20.82 -5.33 3.87
N GLU A 316 20.47 -6.07 4.92
CA GLU A 316 21.43 -6.76 5.79
C GLU A 316 22.10 -7.93 5.05
N PRO A 317 23.47 -7.91 4.85
CA PRO A 317 24.15 -8.92 4.05
C PRO A 317 24.01 -10.35 4.60
N GLY A 318 23.90 -10.50 5.93
CA GLY A 318 23.72 -11.81 6.58
C GLY A 318 22.42 -12.53 6.20
N ILE A 319 21.44 -11.81 5.63
CA ILE A 319 20.14 -12.36 5.24
C ILE A 319 19.97 -12.32 3.72
N PHE A 320 20.41 -11.21 3.09
CA PHE A 320 20.12 -10.94 1.67
C PHE A 320 21.36 -11.07 0.76
N GLY A 321 22.52 -11.47 1.32
CA GLY A 321 23.77 -11.63 0.58
C GLY A 321 24.60 -10.36 0.46
N ASP A 322 25.85 -10.48 -0.02
CA ASP A 322 26.79 -9.36 -0.11
C ASP A 322 26.32 -8.28 -1.11
N ASP A 323 25.48 -8.65 -2.07
CA ASP A 323 24.84 -7.77 -3.05
C ASP A 323 23.47 -7.26 -2.62
N ALA A 324 23.17 -7.25 -1.32
CA ALA A 324 21.86 -6.92 -0.75
C ALA A 324 21.30 -5.56 -1.20
N MET A 325 22.15 -4.60 -1.55
CA MET A 325 21.75 -3.28 -2.07
C MET A 325 21.44 -3.27 -3.56
N THR A 326 21.71 -4.37 -4.28
CA THR A 326 21.51 -4.48 -5.73
C THR A 326 20.20 -5.22 -6.01
N PHE A 327 19.44 -4.73 -6.98
CA PHE A 327 18.23 -5.42 -7.43
C PHE A 327 18.60 -6.72 -8.15
N ASN A 328 18.05 -7.83 -7.66
CA ASN A 328 18.22 -9.16 -8.24
C ASN A 328 16.90 -9.92 -8.16
N PRO A 329 16.12 -10.00 -9.27
CA PRO A 329 14.80 -10.64 -9.26
C PRO A 329 14.84 -12.13 -8.90
N PHE A 330 16.02 -12.75 -8.98
CA PHE A 330 16.21 -14.17 -8.65
C PHE A 330 16.74 -14.40 -7.23
N ARG A 331 16.79 -13.37 -6.39
CA ARG A 331 17.26 -13.50 -5.01
C ARG A 331 16.39 -14.44 -4.19
N VAL A 332 17.05 -15.31 -3.43
CA VAL A 332 16.41 -16.20 -2.45
C VAL A 332 17.04 -15.90 -1.08
N PRO A 333 16.37 -15.14 -0.22
CA PRO A 333 16.89 -14.78 1.09
C PRO A 333 16.90 -15.97 2.05
N GLU A 334 17.86 -16.00 2.98
CA GLU A 334 17.92 -17.00 4.03
C GLU A 334 17.19 -16.52 5.29
N GLY A 335 16.22 -17.31 5.76
CA GLY A 335 15.52 -17.01 7.02
C GLY A 335 14.55 -15.81 6.98
N SER A 336 14.27 -15.28 5.79
CA SER A 336 13.36 -14.15 5.59
C SER A 336 12.35 -14.44 4.47
N THR A 337 11.34 -13.56 4.35
CA THR A 337 10.50 -13.49 3.15
C THR A 337 11.24 -12.75 2.04
N ASN A 338 10.86 -12.99 0.77
CA ASN A 338 11.47 -12.32 -0.38
C ASN A 338 11.32 -10.80 -0.36
N TRP A 339 10.32 -10.27 0.33
CA TRP A 339 10.10 -8.83 0.51
C TRP A 339 10.64 -8.27 1.84
N GLY A 340 11.36 -9.09 2.63
CA GLY A 340 11.90 -8.68 3.92
C GLY A 340 10.81 -8.21 4.91
N LEU A 341 11.03 -7.03 5.50
CA LEU A 341 10.14 -6.40 6.48
C LEU A 341 9.15 -5.39 5.86
N SER A 342 9.04 -5.30 4.53
CA SER A 342 8.26 -4.24 3.86
C SER A 342 6.77 -4.23 4.19
N PHE A 343 6.23 -5.32 4.67
CA PHE A 343 4.86 -5.42 5.20
C PHE A 343 4.81 -5.47 6.74
N GLY A 344 5.90 -5.09 7.41
CA GLY A 344 6.00 -5.20 8.86
C GLY A 344 5.98 -6.65 9.34
N GLY A 345 5.55 -6.84 10.58
CA GLY A 345 5.47 -8.16 11.24
C GLY A 345 4.62 -8.12 12.49
N GLY A 346 4.44 -9.31 13.11
CA GLY A 346 3.65 -9.45 14.32
C GLY A 346 2.19 -9.07 14.15
N GLU A 347 1.62 -8.50 15.18
CA GLU A 347 0.21 -8.10 15.26
C GLU A 347 -0.17 -7.11 14.15
N HIS A 348 0.68 -6.12 13.89
CA HIS A 348 0.49 -5.07 12.88
C HIS A 348 1.05 -5.41 11.48
N ALA A 349 1.28 -6.69 11.17
CA ALA A 349 1.61 -7.07 9.80
C ALA A 349 0.52 -6.55 8.82
N CYS A 350 0.94 -6.03 7.67
CA CYS A 350 0.03 -5.41 6.70
C CYS A 350 -1.14 -6.34 6.33
N ILE A 351 -2.35 -5.91 6.62
CA ILE A 351 -3.59 -6.66 6.33
C ILE A 351 -3.85 -6.73 4.82
N GLY A 352 -3.45 -5.69 4.07
CA GLY A 352 -3.62 -5.58 2.62
C GLY A 352 -2.59 -6.34 1.79
N ARG A 353 -1.55 -6.93 2.41
CA ARG A 353 -0.48 -7.63 1.68
C ARG A 353 -1.00 -8.61 0.62
N PRO A 354 -1.98 -9.50 0.90
CA PRO A 354 -2.45 -10.45 -0.11
C PRO A 354 -3.10 -9.80 -1.35
N LEU A 355 -3.63 -8.60 -1.23
CA LEU A 355 -4.14 -7.84 -2.38
C LEU A 355 -2.99 -7.39 -3.28
N VAL A 356 -1.88 -6.95 -2.71
CA VAL A 356 -0.72 -6.39 -3.41
C VAL A 356 0.15 -7.49 -4.03
N THR A 357 0.54 -8.49 -3.21
CA THR A 357 1.47 -9.55 -3.60
C THR A 357 0.80 -10.77 -4.20
N GLY A 358 -0.49 -10.95 -3.97
CA GLY A 358 -1.20 -12.19 -4.28
C GLY A 358 -1.08 -13.24 -3.17
N ILE A 359 -1.57 -14.43 -3.48
CA ILE A 359 -1.50 -15.63 -2.61
C ILE A 359 -0.61 -16.65 -3.31
N HIS A 360 0.45 -17.07 -2.63
CA HIS A 360 1.44 -18.01 -3.18
C HIS A 360 1.70 -19.10 -2.14
N ASN A 361 1.11 -20.23 -2.37
CA ASN A 361 1.34 -21.46 -1.61
C ASN A 361 1.30 -22.67 -2.57
N SER A 362 1.48 -23.86 -2.05
CA SER A 362 1.48 -25.09 -2.86
C SER A 362 0.16 -25.39 -3.60
N GLN A 363 -0.94 -24.73 -3.20
CA GLN A 363 -2.28 -24.97 -3.75
C GLN A 363 -2.82 -23.78 -4.53
N ASP A 364 -2.23 -22.56 -4.36
CA ASP A 364 -2.73 -21.33 -4.95
C ASP A 364 -1.58 -20.43 -5.41
N GLN A 365 -1.62 -20.07 -6.68
CA GLN A 365 -0.66 -19.20 -7.34
C GLN A 365 -1.40 -18.01 -7.96
N THR A 366 -2.04 -17.21 -7.13
CA THR A 366 -2.84 -16.06 -7.59
C THR A 366 -2.05 -14.76 -7.47
N ASP A 367 -1.78 -14.09 -8.59
CA ASP A 367 -1.06 -12.82 -8.63
C ASP A 367 -1.80 -11.69 -7.90
N GLY A 368 -1.04 -10.77 -7.32
CA GLY A 368 -1.55 -9.55 -6.72
C GLY A 368 -1.77 -8.44 -7.73
N THR A 369 -2.33 -7.34 -7.25
CA THR A 369 -2.69 -6.18 -8.09
C THR A 369 -1.50 -5.61 -8.85
N MET A 370 -0.33 -5.50 -8.21
CA MET A 370 0.87 -4.93 -8.85
C MET A 370 1.38 -5.79 -10.01
N VAL A 371 1.39 -7.12 -9.86
CA VAL A 371 1.81 -8.05 -10.94
C VAL A 371 0.83 -7.99 -12.11
N ILE A 372 -0.49 -7.92 -11.82
CA ILE A 372 -1.52 -7.84 -12.85
C ILE A 372 -1.37 -6.55 -13.66
N ILE A 373 -1.24 -5.39 -12.98
CA ILE A 373 -1.05 -4.10 -13.66
C ILE A 373 0.21 -4.13 -14.51
N ALA A 374 1.36 -4.56 -13.95
CA ALA A 374 2.62 -4.63 -14.68
C ALA A 374 2.52 -5.50 -15.92
N ARG A 375 1.93 -6.71 -15.80
CA ARG A 375 1.73 -7.61 -16.93
C ARG A 375 0.93 -6.94 -18.04
N MET A 376 -0.18 -6.30 -17.71
CA MET A 376 -1.04 -5.65 -18.72
C MET A 376 -0.34 -4.44 -19.37
N LEU A 377 0.44 -3.67 -18.60
CA LEU A 377 1.23 -2.56 -19.14
C LEU A 377 2.36 -3.06 -20.07
N TYR A 378 3.07 -4.13 -19.70
CA TYR A 378 4.10 -4.73 -20.57
C TYR A 378 3.49 -5.37 -21.82
N GLN A 379 2.31 -5.96 -21.73
CA GLN A 379 1.56 -6.41 -22.92
C GLN A 379 1.17 -5.25 -23.84
N ALA A 380 0.96 -4.06 -23.28
CA ALA A 380 0.77 -2.82 -24.05
C ALA A 380 2.10 -2.15 -24.47
N GLY A 381 3.24 -2.85 -24.37
CA GLY A 381 4.54 -2.36 -24.84
C GLY A 381 5.20 -1.31 -23.94
N LEU A 382 4.97 -1.36 -22.62
CA LEU A 382 5.57 -0.42 -21.67
C LEU A 382 7.09 -0.35 -21.79
N SER A 383 7.60 0.88 -21.83
CA SER A 383 9.01 1.24 -21.61
C SER A 383 9.09 2.61 -20.92
N LEU A 384 10.22 2.92 -20.27
CA LEU A 384 10.46 4.29 -19.83
C LEU A 384 10.63 5.21 -21.04
N ASP A 385 10.20 6.47 -20.91
CA ASP A 385 10.39 7.47 -21.96
C ASP A 385 11.84 8.02 -21.87
N PRO A 386 12.70 7.77 -22.87
CA PRO A 386 14.08 8.19 -22.83
C PRO A 386 14.27 9.71 -22.96
N ASP A 387 13.25 10.41 -23.44
CA ASP A 387 13.31 11.85 -23.71
C ASP A 387 12.80 12.70 -22.53
N ARG A 388 12.17 12.08 -21.54
CA ARG A 388 11.62 12.75 -20.36
C ARG A 388 12.20 12.15 -19.08
N PRO A 389 12.79 12.98 -18.18
CA PRO A 389 13.37 12.47 -16.93
C PRO A 389 12.30 12.03 -15.93
N LEU A 390 12.70 11.15 -15.02
CA LEU A 390 11.96 10.86 -13.79
C LEU A 390 12.04 12.08 -12.88
N VAL A 391 10.93 12.45 -12.24
CA VAL A 391 10.87 13.58 -11.30
C VAL A 391 10.55 13.05 -9.91
N GLN A 392 11.39 13.40 -8.93
CA GLN A 392 11.18 13.07 -7.53
C GLN A 392 10.15 14.03 -6.90
N ASP A 393 9.39 13.53 -5.93
CA ASP A 393 8.49 14.36 -5.13
C ASP A 393 9.29 15.00 -3.97
N GLU A 394 9.52 16.30 -4.06
CA GLU A 394 10.26 17.08 -3.07
C GLU A 394 9.40 17.50 -1.85
N THR A 395 8.10 17.20 -1.86
CA THR A 395 7.18 17.58 -0.78
C THR A 395 7.18 16.58 0.39
N THR A 396 7.98 15.54 0.28
CA THR A 396 8.08 14.46 1.28
C THR A 396 9.52 13.97 1.44
N HIS A 397 9.83 13.46 2.63
CA HIS A 397 11.07 12.74 2.90
C HIS A 397 11.04 11.27 2.44
N TYR A 398 9.93 10.79 1.92
CA TYR A 398 9.88 9.50 1.26
C TYR A 398 10.56 9.55 -0.11
N ASP A 399 11.21 8.46 -0.52
CA ASP A 399 11.70 8.29 -1.89
C ASP A 399 10.51 8.01 -2.83
N MET A 400 9.88 9.06 -3.31
CA MET A 400 8.70 8.99 -4.16
C MET A 400 8.92 9.71 -5.48
N PHE A 401 8.22 9.25 -6.53
CA PHE A 401 8.15 9.96 -7.79
C PHE A 401 6.90 10.84 -7.85
N GLU A 402 7.10 12.10 -8.24
CA GLU A 402 6.04 12.99 -8.70
C GLU A 402 5.60 12.61 -10.11
N SER A 403 6.57 12.26 -10.98
CA SER A 403 6.32 11.88 -12.36
C SER A 403 7.28 10.78 -12.81
N MET A 404 6.73 9.79 -13.50
CA MET A 404 7.49 8.75 -14.21
C MET A 404 6.95 8.59 -15.62
N PRO A 405 7.53 9.34 -16.59
CA PRO A 405 7.13 9.28 -17.99
C PRO A 405 7.38 7.90 -18.61
N ILE A 406 6.37 7.37 -19.27
CA ILE A 406 6.42 6.08 -19.96
C ILE A 406 5.91 6.20 -21.40
N LEU A 407 6.30 5.24 -22.21
CA LEU A 407 5.77 4.98 -23.54
C LEU A 407 5.02 3.67 -23.53
N LEU A 408 3.89 3.65 -24.23
CA LEU A 408 3.11 2.42 -24.54
C LEU A 408 3.09 2.24 -26.04
N GLU A 409 3.20 1.02 -26.52
CA GLU A 409 3.07 0.69 -27.95
C GLU A 409 1.64 0.24 -28.25
N GLY A 410 1.06 0.79 -29.31
CA GLY A 410 -0.25 0.42 -29.76
C GLY A 410 -0.23 -0.93 -30.49
N ARG A 411 -0.37 -2.04 -29.76
CA ARG A 411 -0.61 -3.36 -30.36
C ARG A 411 -1.87 -3.97 -29.77
N HIS A 412 -2.85 -4.23 -30.67
CA HIS A 412 -3.94 -5.14 -30.36
C HIS A 412 -3.38 -6.55 -30.19
N HIS A 413 -3.15 -6.99 -28.97
CA HIS A 413 -3.28 -8.40 -28.65
C HIS A 413 -4.66 -8.60 -28.05
N VAL A 414 -5.59 -9.03 -28.87
CA VAL A 414 -6.81 -9.70 -28.40
C VAL A 414 -6.28 -10.94 -27.66
N LEU A 415 -6.39 -10.94 -26.34
CA LEU A 415 -6.16 -12.16 -25.57
C LEU A 415 -7.26 -13.16 -25.92
N PRO A 416 -6.90 -14.43 -26.13
CA PRO A 416 -7.87 -15.50 -26.39
C PRO A 416 -8.80 -15.75 -25.20
#